data_3f74d9fbd32fc21787a5dfc66e27f681
#
_entry.id   3f74d9fbd32fc21787a5dfc66e27f681
#
_cell.length_a   1.000
_cell.length_b   1.000
_cell.length_c   1.000
_cell.angle_alpha   90.00
_cell.angle_beta   90.00
_cell.angle_gamma   90.00
#
_symmetry.space_group_name_H-M   'P 1'
#
loop_
_entity.id
_entity.type
_entity.pdbx_description
1 polymer ?
#
loop_
_entity_poly.entity_id
_entity_poly.type
_entity_poly.pdbx_seq_one_letter_code
_entity_poly.pdbx_strand_id
1 'polypeptide(L)'
;MKKKKRILSFGLAVCCFVGLLGINTQKVKAAEYWPQDPETESPNAIVMEESTGTVLYDKNSTEQHCPASITKIMTTLLALENCSLDETVTFSKEAVYNTHGSGISRDVGEQMTMEECLYAVMLESANECAYAVAEHVGGTVENFVQMMNDKAAELGCVNTHFNNPHGLSEGEDATLHYTCCYDMALIAKAAYQNETFRAITATKTYQIPPTNKHDEITYLQNHNEMIHAFKTRGQYLYEYCVGGKTGYTTAANSTLVTFAEKDDMTLICVIMNAQSPAQWTDSIALYNYYFENFSLYNVAQNETRLENGEMDTGMLNTNSSFVKIDPAGNIVLPKSAEFSEAAPAVSYDNTSDDVLANIRYTFAGHDVGGADIVSTGVKADTFSFDNVKEEETSTETATTTKH
;
A
#
# COMPACT_ATOMS: atom_id res chain seq x y z
N MET A 1 -21.29 -102.42 -16.64
CA MET A 1 -20.36 -101.46 -17.21
C MET A 1 -20.92 -100.05 -17.05
N LYS A 2 -20.52 -99.23 -16.06
CA LYS A 2 -20.65 -97.84 -16.00
C LYS A 2 -19.67 -97.30 -14.96
N LYS A 3 -18.59 -96.69 -15.39
CA LYS A 3 -17.57 -96.05 -14.56
C LYS A 3 -18.15 -94.78 -13.95
N LYS A 4 -18.22 -94.68 -12.63
CA LYS A 4 -18.48 -93.41 -11.91
C LYS A 4 -17.18 -92.64 -11.81
N LYS A 5 -17.14 -91.44 -12.45
CA LYS A 5 -16.08 -90.49 -12.24
C LYS A 5 -16.32 -89.72 -10.91
N ARG A 6 -15.39 -89.84 -9.99
CA ARG A 6 -15.34 -88.97 -8.80
C ARG A 6 -14.82 -87.61 -9.20
N ILE A 7 -15.62 -86.56 -9.01
CA ILE A 7 -15.19 -85.24 -9.13
C ILE A 7 -14.61 -84.79 -7.78
N LEU A 8 -13.32 -84.53 -7.78
CA LEU A 8 -12.61 -84.03 -6.63
C LEU A 8 -12.84 -82.46 -6.61
N SER A 9 -13.62 -82.01 -5.65
CA SER A 9 -13.79 -80.60 -5.42
C SER A 9 -12.56 -80.01 -4.72
N PHE A 10 -11.74 -79.28 -5.45
CA PHE A 10 -10.65 -78.54 -4.89
C PHE A 10 -11.26 -77.22 -4.36
N GLY A 11 -11.39 -77.13 -3.03
CA GLY A 11 -11.73 -75.88 -2.36
C GLY A 11 -10.55 -74.89 -2.44
N LEU A 12 -10.63 -73.93 -3.32
CA LEU A 12 -9.68 -72.78 -3.38
C LEU A 12 -10.02 -71.86 -2.25
N ALA A 13 -9.30 -71.92 -1.14
CA ALA A 13 -9.34 -70.90 -0.11
C ALA A 13 -8.65 -69.65 -0.66
N VAL A 14 -9.45 -68.69 -1.09
CA VAL A 14 -8.96 -67.38 -1.41
C VAL A 14 -8.71 -66.66 -0.07
N CYS A 15 -7.47 -66.73 0.42
CA CYS A 15 -6.99 -65.79 1.45
C CYS A 15 -7.01 -64.38 0.90
N CYS A 16 -8.02 -63.58 1.27
CA CYS A 16 -8.00 -62.13 1.12
C CYS A 16 -6.87 -61.56 1.99
N PHE A 17 -5.68 -61.46 1.42
CA PHE A 17 -4.64 -60.61 1.94
C PHE A 17 -5.11 -59.18 1.69
N VAL A 18 -5.81 -58.58 2.66
CA VAL A 18 -6.00 -57.14 2.71
C VAL A 18 -4.66 -56.54 3.07
N GLY A 19 -3.81 -56.39 2.07
CA GLY A 19 -2.67 -55.50 2.17
C GLY A 19 -3.20 -54.08 2.41
N LEU A 20 -3.02 -53.61 3.63
CA LEU A 20 -3.04 -52.18 3.91
C LEU A 20 -1.90 -51.54 3.09
N LEU A 21 -2.17 -51.31 1.82
CA LEU A 21 -1.46 -50.28 1.07
C LEU A 21 -1.87 -48.97 1.75
N GLY A 22 -1.01 -48.48 2.62
CA GLY A 22 -1.06 -47.09 3.04
C GLY A 22 -1.04 -46.27 1.76
N ILE A 23 -2.21 -45.83 1.34
CA ILE A 23 -2.33 -44.80 0.34
C ILE A 23 -1.75 -43.57 1.03
N ASN A 24 -0.44 -43.37 0.86
CA ASN A 24 0.14 -42.06 0.99
C ASN A 24 -0.60 -41.22 -0.05
N THR A 25 -1.70 -40.60 0.34
CA THR A 25 -2.25 -39.47 -0.37
C THR A 25 -1.24 -38.34 -0.21
N GLN A 26 -0.18 -38.38 -1.01
CA GLN A 26 0.48 -37.15 -1.33
C GLN A 26 -0.65 -36.28 -1.87
N LYS A 27 -1.06 -35.25 -1.11
CA LYS A 27 -1.84 -34.16 -1.66
C LYS A 27 -1.05 -33.70 -2.89
N VAL A 28 -1.54 -34.05 -4.06
CA VAL A 28 -1.03 -33.43 -5.30
C VAL A 28 -1.28 -31.96 -5.05
N LYS A 29 -0.19 -31.19 -4.79
CA LYS A 29 -0.26 -29.75 -4.66
C LYS A 29 -0.92 -29.30 -5.96
N ALA A 30 -2.12 -28.74 -5.89
CA ALA A 30 -2.75 -28.13 -7.05
C ALA A 30 -1.71 -27.17 -7.62
N ALA A 31 -1.54 -27.15 -8.94
CA ALA A 31 -0.62 -26.19 -9.55
C ALA A 31 -1.04 -24.80 -9.05
N GLU A 32 -0.09 -24.06 -8.49
CA GLU A 32 -0.31 -22.69 -8.03
C GLU A 32 -0.93 -21.91 -9.21
N TYR A 33 -2.11 -21.37 -9.02
CA TYR A 33 -2.86 -20.66 -10.05
C TYR A 33 -2.93 -19.18 -9.71
N TRP A 34 -2.40 -18.34 -10.60
CA TRP A 34 -2.60 -16.90 -10.59
C TRP A 34 -3.63 -16.53 -11.64
N PRO A 35 -4.70 -15.78 -11.29
CA PRO A 35 -5.73 -15.37 -12.26
C PRO A 35 -5.13 -14.60 -13.43
N GLN A 36 -5.64 -14.88 -14.63
CA GLN A 36 -5.18 -14.18 -15.84
C GLN A 36 -5.72 -12.75 -15.84
N ASP A 37 -4.84 -11.79 -16.11
CA ASP A 37 -5.18 -10.37 -16.14
C ASP A 37 -6.28 -10.05 -17.17
N PRO A 38 -7.21 -9.15 -16.83
CA PRO A 38 -8.21 -8.65 -17.77
C PRO A 38 -7.57 -7.69 -18.78
N GLU A 39 -8.17 -7.60 -19.96
CA GLU A 39 -7.78 -6.61 -20.96
C GLU A 39 -8.30 -5.21 -20.59
N THR A 40 -7.50 -4.18 -20.85
CA THR A 40 -7.85 -2.77 -20.67
C THR A 40 -7.64 -1.98 -21.96
N GLU A 41 -8.43 -0.91 -22.15
CA GLU A 41 -8.25 0.03 -23.28
C GLU A 41 -7.08 0.99 -23.00
N SER A 42 -6.85 1.35 -21.75
CA SER A 42 -5.76 2.23 -21.34
C SER A 42 -4.40 1.58 -21.63
N PRO A 43 -3.43 2.33 -22.19
CA PRO A 43 -2.14 1.76 -22.55
C PRO A 43 -1.24 1.51 -21.33
N ASN A 44 -1.41 2.27 -20.27
CA ASN A 44 -0.60 2.20 -19.05
C ASN A 44 -1.51 2.13 -17.82
N ALA A 45 -1.38 1.05 -17.05
CA ALA A 45 -2.21 0.83 -15.88
C ALA A 45 -1.51 -0.05 -14.84
N ILE A 46 -1.85 0.15 -13.57
CA ILE A 46 -1.44 -0.70 -12.46
C ILE A 46 -2.59 -0.83 -11.46
N VAL A 47 -2.70 -2.00 -10.84
CA VAL A 47 -3.46 -2.18 -9.59
C VAL A 47 -2.52 -2.73 -8.54
N MET A 48 -2.45 -2.05 -7.41
CA MET A 48 -1.63 -2.43 -6.26
C MET A 48 -2.54 -2.63 -5.04
N GLU A 49 -2.34 -3.72 -4.28
CA GLU A 49 -2.96 -3.84 -2.96
C GLU A 49 -2.19 -2.94 -1.96
N GLU A 50 -2.94 -2.10 -1.25
CA GLU A 50 -2.38 -0.97 -0.49
C GLU A 50 -1.51 -1.43 0.68
N SER A 51 -1.96 -2.38 1.50
CA SER A 51 -1.26 -2.78 2.73
C SER A 51 0.01 -3.57 2.44
N THR A 52 -0.02 -4.46 1.45
CA THR A 52 1.10 -5.33 1.07
C THR A 52 2.07 -4.69 0.08
N GLY A 53 1.58 -3.75 -0.75
CA GLY A 53 2.31 -3.23 -1.90
C GLY A 53 2.38 -4.21 -3.08
N THR A 54 1.64 -5.31 -3.02
CA THR A 54 1.62 -6.32 -4.08
C THR A 54 0.96 -5.76 -5.34
N VAL A 55 1.67 -5.88 -6.45
CA VAL A 55 1.14 -5.54 -7.77
C VAL A 55 0.28 -6.69 -8.28
N LEU A 56 -1.03 -6.42 -8.43
CA LEU A 56 -2.01 -7.37 -8.92
C LEU A 56 -2.20 -7.28 -10.43
N TYR A 57 -2.06 -6.08 -10.99
CA TYR A 57 -2.13 -5.81 -12.42
C TYR A 57 -0.98 -4.93 -12.87
N ASP A 58 -0.34 -5.29 -13.96
CA ASP A 58 0.73 -4.49 -14.58
C ASP A 58 0.56 -4.46 -16.10
N LYS A 59 0.31 -3.28 -16.62
CA LYS A 59 0.34 -3.02 -18.07
C LYS A 59 1.21 -1.80 -18.33
N ASN A 60 2.44 -2.04 -18.79
CA ASN A 60 3.42 -0.98 -19.09
C ASN A 60 3.58 0.01 -17.91
N SER A 61 3.49 -0.48 -16.66
CA SER A 61 3.41 0.38 -15.47
C SER A 61 4.65 1.22 -15.20
N THR A 62 5.80 0.85 -15.77
CA THR A 62 7.07 1.57 -15.63
C THR A 62 7.39 2.52 -16.78
N GLU A 63 6.52 2.61 -17.79
CA GLU A 63 6.71 3.52 -18.92
C GLU A 63 6.44 4.97 -18.49
N GLN A 64 7.38 5.86 -18.79
CA GLN A 64 7.32 7.27 -18.40
C GLN A 64 6.34 8.07 -19.25
N HIS A 65 5.48 8.85 -18.58
CA HIS A 65 4.51 9.75 -19.19
C HIS A 65 4.37 11.04 -18.39
N CYS A 66 3.83 12.07 -19.01
CA CYS A 66 3.41 13.28 -18.28
C CYS A 66 2.29 12.92 -17.29
N PRO A 67 2.43 13.28 -16.00
CA PRO A 67 1.41 12.95 -14.99
C PRO A 67 0.14 13.81 -15.09
N ALA A 68 0.23 15.01 -15.64
CA ALA A 68 -0.79 16.03 -15.44
C ALA A 68 -1.08 16.23 -13.93
N SER A 69 -2.31 16.55 -13.57
CA SER A 69 -2.67 16.93 -12.19
C SER A 69 -2.66 15.80 -11.16
N ILE A 70 -2.33 14.55 -11.50
CA ILE A 70 -2.07 13.53 -10.47
C ILE A 70 -0.80 13.87 -9.68
N THR A 71 0.09 14.73 -10.20
CA THR A 71 1.22 15.37 -9.48
C THR A 71 0.80 15.94 -8.12
N LYS A 72 -0.42 16.48 -8.03
CA LYS A 72 -0.93 17.13 -6.81
C LYS A 72 -1.11 16.19 -5.62
N ILE A 73 -1.06 14.88 -5.84
CA ILE A 73 -0.97 13.89 -4.75
C ILE A 73 0.33 14.09 -3.97
N MET A 74 1.48 14.24 -4.65
CA MET A 74 2.76 14.52 -4.02
C MET A 74 2.76 15.89 -3.34
N THR A 75 2.17 16.91 -3.96
CA THR A 75 2.05 18.25 -3.38
C THR A 75 1.24 18.22 -2.08
N THR A 76 0.11 17.50 -2.08
CA THR A 76 -0.74 17.34 -0.89
C THR A 76 -0.04 16.54 0.20
N LEU A 77 0.65 15.44 -0.16
CA LEU A 77 1.42 14.62 0.77
C LEU A 77 2.46 15.47 1.52
N LEU A 78 3.29 16.22 0.79
CA LEU A 78 4.32 17.07 1.40
C LEU A 78 3.73 18.19 2.27
N ALA A 79 2.62 18.79 1.87
CA ALA A 79 1.94 19.78 2.70
C ALA A 79 1.46 19.18 4.02
N LEU A 80 0.85 17.99 3.98
CA LEU A 80 0.37 17.29 5.18
C LEU A 80 1.48 16.78 6.10
N GLU A 81 2.66 16.51 5.55
CA GLU A 81 3.84 16.10 6.34
C GLU A 81 4.54 17.27 7.03
N ASN A 82 4.42 18.51 6.51
CA ASN A 82 5.24 19.64 6.94
C ASN A 82 4.46 20.80 7.57
N CYS A 83 3.14 20.85 7.43
CA CYS A 83 2.32 21.98 7.88
C CYS A 83 1.08 21.55 8.64
N SER A 84 0.61 22.42 9.52
CA SER A 84 -0.70 22.28 10.16
C SER A 84 -1.81 22.81 9.24
N LEU A 85 -2.99 22.23 9.33
CA LEU A 85 -4.12 22.57 8.44
C LEU A 85 -4.64 23.99 8.62
N ASP A 86 -4.44 24.59 9.78
CA ASP A 86 -4.85 25.94 10.14
C ASP A 86 -3.82 27.04 9.79
N GLU A 87 -2.66 26.66 9.24
CA GLU A 87 -1.67 27.64 8.78
C GLU A 87 -2.23 28.49 7.65
N THR A 88 -1.91 29.79 7.69
CA THR A 88 -2.37 30.75 6.69
C THR A 88 -1.46 30.78 5.48
N VAL A 89 -1.96 30.31 4.35
CA VAL A 89 -1.31 30.42 3.03
C VAL A 89 -1.66 31.76 2.40
N THR A 90 -0.66 32.51 1.96
CA THR A 90 -0.86 33.80 1.28
C THR A 90 -0.48 33.67 -0.20
N PHE A 91 -1.38 34.09 -1.09
CA PHE A 91 -1.16 33.96 -2.53
C PHE A 91 -0.21 35.06 -3.02
N SER A 92 0.94 34.65 -3.54
CA SER A 92 1.91 35.54 -4.16
C SER A 92 1.42 36.02 -5.53
N LYS A 93 2.14 37.01 -6.09
CA LYS A 93 1.92 37.43 -7.46
C LYS A 93 2.24 36.33 -8.46
N GLU A 94 3.25 35.53 -8.16
CA GLU A 94 3.71 34.38 -8.96
C GLU A 94 2.65 33.30 -8.96
N ALA A 95 2.08 32.92 -7.82
CA ALA A 95 1.01 31.94 -7.72
C ALA A 95 -0.22 32.32 -8.57
N VAL A 96 -0.57 33.60 -8.58
CA VAL A 96 -1.77 34.10 -9.28
C VAL A 96 -1.55 34.25 -10.78
N TYR A 97 -0.40 34.78 -11.21
CA TYR A 97 -0.18 35.14 -12.63
C TYR A 97 0.69 34.17 -13.43
N ASN A 98 1.50 33.33 -12.77
CA ASN A 98 2.34 32.38 -13.46
C ASN A 98 1.69 30.99 -13.58
N THR A 99 0.49 30.80 -13.04
CA THR A 99 -0.29 29.58 -13.21
C THR A 99 -1.48 29.82 -14.15
N HIS A 100 -1.88 28.76 -14.84
CA HIS A 100 -3.03 28.77 -15.74
C HIS A 100 -3.71 27.39 -15.73
N GLY A 101 -4.76 27.22 -16.51
CA GLY A 101 -5.54 25.98 -16.57
C GLY A 101 -6.57 25.88 -15.44
N SER A 102 -6.59 24.77 -14.71
CA SER A 102 -7.55 24.57 -13.61
C SER A 102 -7.24 25.48 -12.43
N GLY A 103 -8.25 26.14 -11.89
CA GLY A 103 -8.09 27.08 -10.77
C GLY A 103 -9.41 27.52 -10.17
N ILE A 104 -9.37 28.23 -9.06
CA ILE A 104 -10.51 28.84 -8.38
C ILE A 104 -10.44 30.36 -8.34
N SER A 105 -9.53 30.94 -9.12
CA SER A 105 -9.39 32.39 -9.36
C SER A 105 -9.12 33.20 -8.09
N ARG A 106 -7.95 32.97 -7.47
CA ARG A 106 -7.52 33.74 -6.28
C ARG A 106 -6.80 35.04 -6.64
N ASP A 107 -6.80 35.97 -5.70
CA ASP A 107 -6.17 37.30 -5.85
C ASP A 107 -4.81 37.38 -5.12
N VAL A 108 -3.94 38.28 -5.61
CA VAL A 108 -2.65 38.55 -4.95
C VAL A 108 -2.86 39.08 -3.53
N GLY A 109 -2.20 38.48 -2.55
CA GLY A 109 -2.36 38.81 -1.13
C GLY A 109 -3.63 38.23 -0.50
N GLU A 110 -4.36 37.38 -1.21
CA GLU A 110 -5.43 36.61 -0.61
C GLU A 110 -4.87 35.61 0.38
N GLN A 111 -5.64 35.32 1.43
CA GLN A 111 -5.27 34.39 2.50
C GLN A 111 -6.33 33.30 2.65
N MET A 112 -5.88 32.08 2.68
CA MET A 112 -6.69 30.89 2.94
C MET A 112 -5.95 29.99 3.93
N THR A 113 -6.66 29.11 4.62
CA THR A 113 -6.01 28.07 5.42
C THR A 113 -5.35 27.03 4.52
N MET A 114 -4.36 26.31 5.04
CA MET A 114 -3.76 25.17 4.34
C MET A 114 -4.85 24.16 3.97
N GLU A 115 -5.78 23.84 4.88
CA GLU A 115 -6.91 22.96 4.62
C GLU A 115 -7.72 23.38 3.39
N GLU A 116 -8.14 24.65 3.33
CA GLU A 116 -8.90 25.20 2.19
C GLU A 116 -8.14 25.11 0.88
N CYS A 117 -6.83 25.37 0.93
CA CYS A 117 -5.95 25.24 -0.23
C CYS A 117 -5.87 23.77 -0.70
N LEU A 118 -5.71 22.80 0.21
CA LEU A 118 -5.62 21.39 -0.13
C LEU A 118 -6.94 20.84 -0.70
N TYR A 119 -8.10 21.30 -0.18
CA TYR A 119 -9.39 21.00 -0.81
C TYR A 119 -9.47 21.54 -2.23
N ALA A 120 -9.04 22.79 -2.46
CA ALA A 120 -9.01 23.36 -3.81
C ALA A 120 -8.05 22.61 -4.75
N VAL A 121 -6.87 22.22 -4.26
CA VAL A 121 -5.87 21.43 -4.99
C VAL A 121 -6.44 20.07 -5.42
N MET A 122 -7.14 19.39 -4.53
CA MET A 122 -7.57 18.02 -4.81
C MET A 122 -8.91 17.94 -5.54
N LEU A 123 -9.89 18.79 -5.19
CA LEU A 123 -11.23 18.75 -5.78
C LEU A 123 -11.27 19.46 -7.14
N GLU A 124 -10.89 20.77 -7.17
CA GLU A 124 -10.92 21.59 -8.39
C GLU A 124 -9.62 21.55 -9.18
N SER A 125 -8.62 20.86 -8.64
CA SER A 125 -7.30 20.79 -9.30
C SER A 125 -6.63 22.17 -9.45
N ALA A 126 -6.88 23.09 -8.52
CA ALA A 126 -6.45 24.49 -8.58
C ALA A 126 -4.91 24.61 -8.62
N ASN A 127 -4.39 25.13 -9.73
CA ASN A 127 -2.94 25.25 -9.97
C ASN A 127 -2.33 26.38 -9.12
N GLU A 128 -3.02 27.52 -9.01
CA GLU A 128 -2.58 28.63 -8.17
C GLU A 128 -2.52 28.24 -6.68
N CYS A 129 -3.46 27.40 -6.22
CA CYS A 129 -3.42 26.89 -4.86
C CYS A 129 -2.23 25.92 -4.66
N ALA A 130 -1.97 25.03 -5.62
CA ALA A 130 -0.81 24.14 -5.56
C ALA A 130 0.51 24.93 -5.55
N TYR A 131 0.58 26.01 -6.31
CA TYR A 131 1.75 26.90 -6.34
C TYR A 131 1.92 27.64 -4.99
N ALA A 132 0.85 28.23 -4.45
CA ALA A 132 0.88 28.92 -3.16
C ALA A 132 1.23 27.98 -2.00
N VAL A 133 0.71 26.74 -2.02
CA VAL A 133 1.09 25.69 -1.07
C VAL A 133 2.58 25.37 -1.19
N ALA A 134 3.11 25.24 -2.40
CA ALA A 134 4.52 24.97 -2.62
C ALA A 134 5.43 26.10 -2.10
N GLU A 135 5.07 27.38 -2.32
CA GLU A 135 5.77 28.52 -1.75
C GLU A 135 5.73 28.52 -0.22
N HIS A 136 4.57 28.20 0.36
CA HIS A 136 4.39 28.19 1.82
C HIS A 136 5.25 27.10 2.46
N VAL A 137 5.18 25.86 1.96
CA VAL A 137 5.88 24.71 2.52
C VAL A 137 7.39 24.78 2.25
N GLY A 138 7.78 25.08 1.03
CA GLY A 138 9.17 25.08 0.59
C GLY A 138 9.92 26.40 0.84
N GLY A 139 9.19 27.48 1.15
CA GLY A 139 9.73 28.84 1.13
C GLY A 139 9.94 29.39 -0.28
N THR A 140 10.25 28.55 -1.26
CA THR A 140 10.23 28.80 -2.70
C THR A 140 9.73 27.56 -3.44
N VAL A 141 9.21 27.74 -4.66
CA VAL A 141 8.75 26.63 -5.49
C VAL A 141 9.90 25.71 -5.88
N GLU A 142 11.08 26.25 -6.15
CA GLU A 142 12.26 25.47 -6.49
C GLU A 142 12.67 24.54 -5.35
N ASN A 143 12.65 25.02 -4.11
CA ASN A 143 12.94 24.20 -2.93
C ASN A 143 11.85 23.13 -2.73
N PHE A 144 10.58 23.49 -2.93
CA PHE A 144 9.48 22.53 -2.85
C PHE A 144 9.60 21.42 -3.92
N VAL A 145 9.96 21.77 -5.15
CA VAL A 145 10.23 20.81 -6.23
C VAL A 145 11.38 19.86 -5.86
N GLN A 146 12.44 20.39 -5.21
CA GLN A 146 13.49 19.51 -4.68
C GLN A 146 12.94 18.55 -3.63
N MET A 147 12.10 19.03 -2.69
CA MET A 147 11.43 18.15 -1.71
C MET A 147 10.56 17.08 -2.38
N MET A 148 9.85 17.41 -3.47
CA MET A 148 9.06 16.43 -4.24
C MET A 148 9.94 15.32 -4.82
N ASN A 149 11.11 15.68 -5.38
CA ASN A 149 12.02 14.71 -5.96
C ASN A 149 12.74 13.87 -4.89
N ASP A 150 13.10 14.48 -3.76
CA ASP A 150 13.69 13.78 -2.62
C ASP A 150 12.70 12.76 -2.03
N LYS A 151 11.43 13.17 -1.85
CA LYS A 151 10.37 12.27 -1.40
C LYS A 151 10.10 11.14 -2.41
N ALA A 152 10.10 11.41 -3.70
CA ALA A 152 9.96 10.37 -4.72
C ALA A 152 11.10 9.33 -4.62
N ALA A 153 12.35 9.80 -4.44
CA ALA A 153 13.51 8.92 -4.26
C ALA A 153 13.41 8.11 -2.94
N GLU A 154 12.97 8.73 -1.83
CA GLU A 154 12.71 8.07 -0.55
C GLU A 154 11.70 6.93 -0.69
N LEU A 155 10.64 7.15 -1.48
CA LEU A 155 9.59 6.16 -1.74
C LEU A 155 10.02 5.07 -2.75
N GLY A 156 11.24 5.13 -3.31
CA GLY A 156 11.75 4.18 -4.27
C GLY A 156 11.31 4.42 -5.72
N CYS A 157 10.79 5.62 -6.03
CA CYS A 157 10.43 6.00 -7.39
C CYS A 157 11.68 6.22 -8.23
N VAL A 158 11.83 5.45 -9.31
CA VAL A 158 13.00 5.51 -10.20
C VAL A 158 12.70 6.09 -11.60
N ASN A 159 11.41 6.20 -11.92
CA ASN A 159 10.93 6.71 -13.21
C ASN A 159 10.15 8.03 -13.06
N THR A 160 10.43 8.80 -12.00
CA THR A 160 9.72 10.03 -11.67
C THR A 160 10.66 11.20 -11.54
N HIS A 161 10.27 12.33 -12.13
CA HIS A 161 10.89 13.62 -11.91
C HIS A 161 9.84 14.73 -11.98
N PHE A 162 9.75 15.51 -10.93
CA PHE A 162 8.88 16.67 -10.84
C PHE A 162 9.68 17.96 -11.11
N ASN A 163 9.07 18.91 -11.85
CA ASN A 163 9.60 20.26 -12.03
C ASN A 163 8.63 21.36 -11.62
N ASN A 164 7.43 20.99 -11.17
CA ASN A 164 6.44 21.93 -10.64
C ASN A 164 5.42 21.20 -9.71
N PRO A 165 4.66 21.95 -8.87
CA PRO A 165 3.76 21.34 -7.90
C PRO A 165 2.36 20.97 -8.47
N HIS A 166 2.05 21.29 -9.72
CA HIS A 166 0.68 21.20 -10.25
C HIS A 166 0.50 20.23 -11.43
N GLY A 167 1.59 19.86 -12.12
CA GLY A 167 1.55 18.87 -13.20
C GLY A 167 1.34 19.42 -14.62
N LEU A 168 1.38 20.73 -14.81
CA LEU A 168 1.44 21.28 -16.17
C LEU A 168 2.83 21.05 -16.74
N SER A 169 2.85 20.50 -17.96
CA SER A 169 4.08 20.21 -18.72
C SER A 169 4.00 21.01 -20.00
N GLU A 170 4.68 22.14 -20.06
CA GLU A 170 4.65 23.04 -21.20
C GLU A 170 6.04 23.51 -21.60
N GLY A 171 6.18 23.86 -22.89
CA GLY A 171 7.44 24.38 -23.41
C GLY A 171 8.59 23.39 -23.41
N GLU A 172 9.80 23.93 -23.28
CA GLU A 172 11.05 23.12 -23.26
C GLU A 172 11.16 22.22 -22.03
N ASP A 173 10.49 22.58 -20.92
CA ASP A 173 10.49 21.83 -19.67
C ASP A 173 9.48 20.66 -19.64
N ALA A 174 8.66 20.50 -20.68
CA ALA A 174 7.64 19.45 -20.75
C ALA A 174 8.25 18.03 -20.62
N THR A 175 9.51 17.83 -21.05
CA THR A 175 10.22 16.57 -20.95
C THR A 175 10.82 16.30 -19.56
N LEU A 176 10.83 17.31 -18.68
CA LEU A 176 11.40 17.21 -17.34
C LEU A 176 10.35 16.92 -16.25
N HIS A 177 9.07 16.81 -16.62
CA HIS A 177 7.99 16.52 -15.69
C HIS A 177 7.31 15.20 -16.09
N TYR A 178 7.78 14.10 -15.53
CA TYR A 178 7.31 12.76 -15.87
C TYR A 178 7.21 11.85 -14.64
N THR A 179 6.41 10.82 -14.79
CA THR A 179 6.29 9.71 -13.84
C THR A 179 5.85 8.45 -14.60
N CYS A 180 5.60 7.37 -13.87
CA CYS A 180 4.98 6.15 -14.39
C CYS A 180 3.88 5.65 -13.45
N CYS A 181 3.07 4.69 -13.89
CA CYS A 181 1.97 4.16 -13.07
C CYS A 181 2.49 3.54 -11.76
N TYR A 182 3.61 2.81 -11.83
CA TYR A 182 4.20 2.15 -10.66
C TYR A 182 4.65 3.17 -9.60
N ASP A 183 5.42 4.18 -10.01
CA ASP A 183 5.90 5.21 -9.08
C ASP A 183 4.73 6.02 -8.49
N MET A 184 3.72 6.35 -9.31
CA MET A 184 2.52 7.01 -8.81
C MET A 184 1.72 6.14 -7.84
N ALA A 185 1.72 4.82 -7.99
CA ALA A 185 1.12 3.91 -7.01
C ALA A 185 1.87 3.93 -5.67
N LEU A 186 3.21 4.00 -5.69
CA LEU A 186 4.02 4.16 -4.47
C LEU A 186 3.73 5.49 -3.77
N ILE A 187 3.67 6.60 -4.53
CA ILE A 187 3.33 7.92 -4.00
C ILE A 187 1.91 7.94 -3.44
N ALA A 188 0.95 7.34 -4.16
CA ALA A 188 -0.43 7.23 -3.73
C ALA A 188 -0.58 6.38 -2.47
N LYS A 189 0.14 5.26 -2.36
CA LYS A 189 0.20 4.43 -1.16
C LYS A 189 0.69 5.24 0.05
N ALA A 190 1.80 5.98 -0.09
CA ALA A 190 2.31 6.82 0.98
C ALA A 190 1.31 7.90 1.40
N ALA A 191 0.66 8.56 0.45
CA ALA A 191 -0.35 9.58 0.72
C ALA A 191 -1.59 8.98 1.42
N TYR A 192 -2.00 7.78 1.04
CA TYR A 192 -3.17 7.11 1.59
C TYR A 192 -3.02 6.74 3.08
N GLN A 193 -1.81 6.61 3.60
CA GLN A 193 -1.55 6.42 5.03
C GLN A 193 -2.02 7.61 5.88
N ASN A 194 -2.12 8.80 5.29
CA ASN A 194 -2.57 10.00 5.99
C ASN A 194 -4.11 10.10 6.00
N GLU A 195 -4.73 10.10 7.18
CA GLU A 195 -6.20 10.18 7.33
C GLU A 195 -6.80 11.45 6.73
N THR A 196 -6.11 12.58 6.84
CA THR A 196 -6.55 13.86 6.24
C THR A 196 -6.54 13.77 4.72
N PHE A 197 -5.51 13.14 4.13
CA PHE A 197 -5.49 12.91 2.69
C PHE A 197 -6.70 12.08 2.24
N ARG A 198 -7.01 10.98 2.94
CA ARG A 198 -8.19 10.17 2.63
C ARG A 198 -9.48 10.98 2.72
N ALA A 199 -9.64 11.77 3.79
CA ALA A 199 -10.81 12.61 3.98
C ALA A 199 -10.98 13.65 2.85
N ILE A 200 -9.91 14.35 2.47
CA ILE A 200 -9.94 15.34 1.39
C ILE A 200 -10.33 14.69 0.06
N THR A 201 -9.69 13.58 -0.33
CA THR A 201 -9.91 12.95 -1.64
C THR A 201 -11.29 12.29 -1.76
N ALA A 202 -11.88 11.85 -0.64
CA ALA A 202 -13.24 11.29 -0.58
C ALA A 202 -14.35 12.35 -0.59
N THR A 203 -14.01 13.62 -0.34
CA THR A 203 -14.98 14.70 -0.26
C THR A 203 -15.56 15.03 -1.63
N LYS A 204 -16.90 15.05 -1.74
CA LYS A 204 -17.61 15.31 -3.01
C LYS A 204 -17.69 16.79 -3.31
N THR A 205 -17.99 17.61 -2.30
CA THR A 205 -18.11 19.07 -2.40
C THR A 205 -17.56 19.73 -1.14
N TYR A 206 -16.96 20.90 -1.29
CA TYR A 206 -16.46 21.69 -0.17
C TYR A 206 -16.80 23.16 -0.37
N GLN A 207 -16.87 23.94 0.70
CA GLN A 207 -17.16 25.37 0.64
C GLN A 207 -16.06 26.13 1.35
N ILE A 208 -15.35 26.96 0.59
CA ILE A 208 -14.40 27.91 1.16
C ILE A 208 -15.20 29.16 1.60
N PRO A 209 -15.10 29.58 2.86
CA PRO A 209 -15.77 30.80 3.33
C PRO A 209 -15.21 32.06 2.67
N PRO A 210 -15.87 33.23 2.85
CA PRO A 210 -15.30 34.49 2.42
C PRO A 210 -13.88 34.68 2.96
N THR A 211 -13.00 35.24 2.11
CA THR A 211 -11.60 35.52 2.45
C THR A 211 -11.39 37.04 2.64
N ASN A 212 -10.15 37.45 2.86
CA ASN A 212 -9.77 38.87 2.88
C ASN A 212 -9.87 39.57 1.51
N LYS A 213 -10.19 38.85 0.42
CA LYS A 213 -10.29 39.34 -0.95
C LYS A 213 -11.61 39.00 -1.65
N HIS A 214 -12.25 37.93 -1.26
CA HIS A 214 -13.53 37.48 -1.82
C HIS A 214 -14.62 37.46 -0.73
N ASP A 215 -15.68 38.23 -0.94
CA ASP A 215 -16.81 38.35 0.00
C ASP A 215 -17.81 37.17 -0.13
N GLU A 216 -17.67 36.35 -1.18
CA GLU A 216 -18.58 35.22 -1.49
C GLU A 216 -17.97 33.89 -1.14
N ILE A 217 -18.84 32.91 -0.83
CA ILE A 217 -18.43 31.50 -0.64
C ILE A 217 -17.99 30.94 -1.99
N THR A 218 -16.82 30.28 -2.00
CA THR A 218 -16.36 29.52 -3.16
C THR A 218 -16.77 28.06 -3.02
N TYR A 219 -17.52 27.53 -3.98
CA TYR A 219 -17.99 26.16 -4.01
C TYR A 219 -17.04 25.29 -4.81
N LEU A 220 -16.53 24.23 -4.21
CA LEU A 220 -15.66 23.25 -4.84
C LEU A 220 -16.43 21.95 -5.12
N GLN A 221 -16.12 21.30 -6.24
CA GLN A 221 -16.67 20.01 -6.63
C GLN A 221 -15.56 19.05 -7.00
N ASN A 222 -15.68 17.82 -6.55
CA ASN A 222 -14.70 16.81 -6.89
C ASN A 222 -14.90 16.32 -8.34
N HIS A 223 -13.83 16.38 -9.12
CA HIS A 223 -13.84 15.98 -10.52
C HIS A 223 -13.74 14.45 -10.73
N ASN A 224 -13.59 13.67 -9.66
CA ASN A 224 -13.57 12.22 -9.73
C ASN A 224 -14.99 11.67 -9.93
N GLU A 225 -15.31 11.27 -11.16
CA GLU A 225 -16.63 10.74 -11.55
C GLU A 225 -16.97 9.41 -10.89
N MET A 226 -15.98 8.74 -10.28
CA MET A 226 -16.24 7.48 -9.56
C MET A 226 -16.81 7.72 -8.16
N ILE A 227 -16.69 8.94 -7.60
CA ILE A 227 -17.26 9.29 -6.28
C ILE A 227 -18.31 10.40 -6.35
N HIS A 228 -18.29 11.24 -7.37
CA HIS A 228 -19.16 12.39 -7.53
C HIS A 228 -19.69 12.53 -8.96
N ALA A 229 -21.01 12.68 -9.10
CA ALA A 229 -21.66 12.87 -10.39
C ALA A 229 -21.41 14.30 -10.92
N PHE A 230 -20.21 14.59 -11.40
CA PHE A 230 -19.78 15.93 -11.81
C PHE A 230 -20.28 16.29 -13.23
N LYS A 231 -19.83 15.57 -14.27
CA LYS A 231 -20.17 15.85 -15.68
C LYS A 231 -21.01 14.74 -16.33
N THR A 232 -20.82 13.49 -15.91
CA THR A 232 -21.40 12.32 -16.56
C THR A 232 -22.72 11.87 -15.93
N ARG A 233 -23.30 12.67 -15.03
CA ARG A 233 -24.56 12.38 -14.31
C ARG A 233 -24.52 11.04 -13.56
N GLY A 234 -23.35 10.63 -13.10
CA GLY A 234 -23.17 9.43 -12.29
C GLY A 234 -22.98 8.14 -13.09
N GLN A 235 -22.69 8.21 -14.39
CA GLN A 235 -22.46 7.03 -15.23
C GLN A 235 -21.30 6.17 -14.69
N TYR A 236 -20.28 6.76 -14.07
CA TYR A 236 -19.08 6.08 -13.60
C TYR A 236 -19.00 5.98 -12.06
N LEU A 237 -20.10 6.31 -11.34
CA LEU A 237 -20.11 6.12 -9.90
C LEU A 237 -19.84 4.67 -9.57
N TYR A 238 -18.88 4.47 -8.62
CA TYR A 238 -18.49 3.16 -8.16
C TYR A 238 -18.58 3.11 -6.64
N GLU A 239 -19.43 2.24 -6.12
CA GLU A 239 -19.79 2.22 -4.70
C GLU A 239 -18.61 2.00 -3.74
N TYR A 240 -17.58 1.29 -4.21
CA TYR A 240 -16.37 1.01 -3.41
C TYR A 240 -15.28 2.07 -3.59
N CYS A 241 -15.43 3.04 -4.50
CA CYS A 241 -14.43 4.09 -4.67
C CYS A 241 -14.47 5.07 -3.50
N VAL A 242 -13.35 5.22 -2.80
CA VAL A 242 -13.22 6.05 -1.59
C VAL A 242 -12.38 7.31 -1.81
N GLY A 243 -11.91 7.58 -3.01
CA GLY A 243 -11.16 8.80 -3.31
C GLY A 243 -10.31 8.73 -4.56
N GLY A 244 -9.51 9.77 -4.78
CA GLY A 244 -8.56 9.79 -5.89
C GLY A 244 -8.28 11.18 -6.44
N LYS A 245 -7.52 11.23 -7.54
CA LYS A 245 -7.16 12.46 -8.26
C LYS A 245 -7.17 12.24 -9.76
N THR A 246 -7.83 13.13 -10.48
CA THR A 246 -7.85 13.19 -11.94
C THR A 246 -6.75 14.08 -12.48
N GLY A 247 -6.30 13.79 -13.70
CA GLY A 247 -5.43 14.67 -14.45
C GLY A 247 -5.74 14.64 -15.94
N TYR A 248 -5.48 15.74 -16.61
CA TYR A 248 -5.56 15.86 -18.06
C TYR A 248 -4.68 17.00 -18.55
N THR A 249 -3.88 16.75 -19.54
CA THR A 249 -3.29 17.73 -20.47
C THR A 249 -3.27 17.10 -21.87
N THR A 250 -3.05 17.91 -22.89
CA THR A 250 -2.92 17.36 -24.26
C THR A 250 -1.74 16.39 -24.38
N ALA A 251 -0.66 16.62 -23.62
CA ALA A 251 0.53 15.76 -23.64
C ALA A 251 0.32 14.46 -22.82
N ALA A 252 -0.42 14.53 -21.72
CA ALA A 252 -0.64 13.41 -20.80
C ALA A 252 -1.81 12.52 -21.22
N ASN A 253 -2.74 13.02 -22.04
CA ASN A 253 -4.09 12.46 -22.14
C ASN A 253 -4.78 12.41 -20.76
N SER A 254 -5.73 11.51 -20.55
CA SER A 254 -6.36 11.34 -19.23
C SER A 254 -5.47 10.51 -18.32
N THR A 255 -5.29 10.99 -17.10
CA THR A 255 -4.63 10.28 -16.00
C THR A 255 -5.56 10.20 -14.80
N LEU A 256 -5.48 9.11 -14.04
CA LEU A 256 -6.33 8.88 -12.88
C LEU A 256 -5.60 8.04 -11.85
N VAL A 257 -5.64 8.48 -10.60
CA VAL A 257 -5.32 7.67 -9.43
C VAL A 257 -6.59 7.54 -8.62
N THR A 258 -7.00 6.32 -8.29
CA THR A 258 -8.16 6.06 -7.44
C THR A 258 -7.85 5.03 -6.38
N PHE A 259 -8.64 5.07 -5.31
CA PHE A 259 -8.63 4.13 -4.21
C PHE A 259 -10.00 3.49 -4.11
N ALA A 260 -10.05 2.19 -3.91
CA ALA A 260 -11.29 1.48 -3.65
C ALA A 260 -11.13 0.51 -2.49
N GLU A 261 -12.16 0.41 -1.64
CA GLU A 261 -12.19 -0.45 -0.46
C GLU A 261 -13.34 -1.42 -0.53
N LYS A 262 -13.05 -2.70 -0.31
CA LYS A 262 -14.04 -3.77 -0.21
C LYS A 262 -13.46 -4.95 0.57
N ASP A 263 -14.27 -5.51 1.49
CA ASP A 263 -13.94 -6.74 2.24
C ASP A 263 -12.55 -6.68 2.91
N ASP A 264 -12.26 -5.57 3.62
CA ASP A 264 -10.99 -5.26 4.30
C ASP A 264 -9.77 -5.10 3.38
N MET A 265 -9.95 -5.14 2.07
CA MET A 265 -8.90 -4.95 1.07
C MET A 265 -9.01 -3.56 0.44
N THR A 266 -7.90 -2.84 0.37
CA THR A 266 -7.79 -1.54 -0.31
C THR A 266 -6.94 -1.69 -1.56
N LEU A 267 -7.50 -1.28 -2.70
CA LEU A 267 -6.81 -1.29 -3.97
C LEU A 267 -6.52 0.14 -4.46
N ILE A 268 -5.30 0.35 -4.92
CA ILE A 268 -4.85 1.56 -5.62
C ILE A 268 -4.83 1.24 -7.11
N CYS A 269 -5.56 2.02 -7.91
CA CYS A 269 -5.52 1.92 -9.36
C CYS A 269 -4.94 3.21 -9.96
N VAL A 270 -3.91 3.08 -10.78
CA VAL A 270 -3.34 4.20 -11.54
C VAL A 270 -3.48 3.92 -13.02
N ILE A 271 -4.12 4.84 -13.73
CA ILE A 271 -4.26 4.85 -15.18
C ILE A 271 -3.54 6.08 -15.73
N MET A 272 -2.71 5.88 -16.75
CA MET A 272 -2.04 6.99 -17.46
C MET A 272 -2.21 6.87 -18.97
N ASN A 273 -2.08 8.00 -19.65
CA ASN A 273 -2.12 8.10 -21.11
C ASN A 273 -3.42 7.56 -21.73
N ALA A 274 -4.54 7.57 -21.01
CA ALA A 274 -5.80 7.01 -21.45
C ALA A 274 -6.60 7.97 -22.34
N GLN A 275 -7.29 7.42 -23.34
CA GLN A 275 -8.32 8.16 -24.07
C GLN A 275 -9.63 8.09 -23.29
N SER A 276 -10.17 9.26 -22.91
CA SER A 276 -11.44 9.28 -22.17
C SER A 276 -12.56 8.62 -23.00
N PRO A 277 -13.41 7.75 -22.39
CA PRO A 277 -13.59 7.55 -20.94
C PRO A 277 -12.83 6.35 -20.34
N ALA A 278 -11.84 5.78 -21.02
CA ALA A 278 -11.16 4.54 -20.63
C ALA A 278 -10.61 4.60 -19.18
N GLN A 279 -10.15 5.77 -18.70
CA GLN A 279 -9.68 5.89 -17.31
C GLN A 279 -10.73 5.48 -16.27
N TRP A 280 -12.02 5.66 -16.56
CA TRP A 280 -13.12 5.29 -15.65
C TRP A 280 -13.52 3.82 -15.84
N THR A 281 -13.75 3.42 -17.10
CA THR A 281 -14.22 2.06 -17.42
C THR A 281 -13.22 1.00 -17.04
N ASP A 282 -11.93 1.25 -17.30
CA ASP A 282 -10.86 0.32 -16.95
C ASP A 282 -10.66 0.23 -15.43
N SER A 283 -10.66 1.37 -14.71
CA SER A 283 -10.54 1.35 -13.24
C SER A 283 -11.66 0.53 -12.60
N ILE A 284 -12.93 0.73 -13.03
CA ILE A 284 -14.08 -0.04 -12.54
C ILE A 284 -13.94 -1.53 -12.87
N ALA A 285 -13.54 -1.86 -14.10
CA ALA A 285 -13.36 -3.24 -14.53
C ALA A 285 -12.25 -3.95 -13.72
N LEU A 286 -11.10 -3.27 -13.54
CA LEU A 286 -9.99 -3.76 -12.76
C LEU A 286 -10.38 -3.99 -11.30
N TYR A 287 -11.03 -3.03 -10.64
CA TYR A 287 -11.50 -3.18 -9.27
C TYR A 287 -12.46 -4.35 -9.10
N ASN A 288 -13.47 -4.46 -9.97
CA ASN A 288 -14.40 -5.58 -9.92
C ASN A 288 -13.68 -6.91 -10.06
N TYR A 289 -12.73 -7.01 -11.00
CA TYR A 289 -11.97 -8.22 -11.25
C TYR A 289 -11.13 -8.62 -10.04
N TYR A 290 -10.33 -7.70 -9.48
CA TYR A 290 -9.42 -8.02 -8.39
C TYR A 290 -10.14 -8.24 -7.07
N PHE A 291 -11.19 -7.50 -6.76
CA PHE A 291 -12.06 -7.80 -5.60
C PHE A 291 -12.82 -9.12 -5.73
N GLU A 292 -13.13 -9.57 -6.93
CA GLU A 292 -13.78 -10.88 -7.12
C GLU A 292 -12.81 -12.05 -6.99
N ASN A 293 -11.57 -11.88 -7.44
CA ASN A 293 -10.62 -12.98 -7.58
C ASN A 293 -9.58 -13.08 -6.46
N PHE A 294 -9.40 -12.06 -5.63
CA PHE A 294 -8.40 -12.03 -4.56
C PHE A 294 -9.00 -11.77 -3.19
N SER A 295 -8.28 -12.18 -2.16
CA SER A 295 -8.58 -11.92 -0.75
C SER A 295 -7.32 -11.53 0.01
N LEU A 296 -7.50 -10.68 1.01
CA LEU A 296 -6.46 -10.30 1.96
C LEU A 296 -6.48 -11.25 3.15
N TYR A 297 -5.29 -11.69 3.59
CA TYR A 297 -5.11 -12.54 4.77
C TYR A 297 -4.18 -11.86 5.75
N ASN A 298 -4.61 -11.72 6.99
CA ASN A 298 -3.75 -11.23 8.05
C ASN A 298 -2.74 -12.31 8.47
N VAL A 299 -1.44 -12.00 8.43
CA VAL A 299 -0.38 -12.97 8.70
C VAL A 299 -0.43 -13.46 10.15
N ALA A 300 -0.58 -12.55 11.12
CA ALA A 300 -0.58 -12.93 12.54
C ALA A 300 -1.75 -13.85 12.92
N GLN A 301 -2.86 -13.81 12.17
CA GLN A 301 -4.03 -14.66 12.43
C GLN A 301 -3.95 -16.03 11.72
N ASN A 302 -3.18 -16.13 10.65
CA ASN A 302 -3.17 -17.33 9.79
C ASN A 302 -1.85 -18.11 9.83
N GLU A 303 -0.73 -17.48 10.26
CA GLU A 303 0.57 -18.13 10.28
C GLU A 303 0.75 -18.99 11.53
N THR A 304 0.73 -20.29 11.35
CA THR A 304 0.92 -21.28 12.43
C THR A 304 2.27 -22.00 12.35
N ARG A 305 2.95 -21.95 11.20
CA ARG A 305 4.24 -22.62 10.96
C ARG A 305 5.36 -22.06 11.82
N LEU A 306 5.25 -20.77 12.19
CA LEU A 306 6.21 -20.12 13.09
C LEU A 306 6.15 -20.74 14.49
N GLU A 307 4.94 -20.85 15.05
CA GLU A 307 4.72 -21.41 16.39
C GLU A 307 5.01 -22.92 16.47
N ASN A 308 4.74 -23.64 15.38
CA ASN A 308 4.96 -25.09 15.30
C ASN A 308 6.42 -25.45 15.00
N GLY A 309 7.31 -24.47 14.77
CA GLY A 309 8.71 -24.71 14.40
C GLY A 309 8.90 -25.31 13.01
N GLU A 310 7.90 -25.15 12.13
CA GLU A 310 7.95 -25.63 10.74
C GLU A 310 8.58 -24.59 9.80
N MET A 311 8.79 -23.36 10.29
CA MET A 311 9.44 -22.28 9.56
C MET A 311 10.90 -22.17 9.98
N ASP A 312 11.81 -22.15 9.00
CA ASP A 312 13.23 -21.88 9.26
C ASP A 312 13.41 -20.39 9.58
N THR A 313 13.59 -20.11 10.85
CA THR A 313 13.81 -18.75 11.37
C THR A 313 15.28 -18.48 11.71
N GLY A 314 16.18 -19.38 11.34
CA GLY A 314 17.60 -19.23 11.61
C GLY A 314 17.92 -19.07 13.11
N MET A 315 18.27 -17.85 13.54
CA MET A 315 18.67 -17.59 14.94
C MET A 315 17.53 -17.15 15.88
N LEU A 316 16.34 -16.82 15.36
CA LEU A 316 15.22 -16.40 16.20
C LEU A 316 14.55 -17.59 16.88
N ASN A 317 14.50 -17.55 18.21
CA ASN A 317 13.68 -18.48 18.98
C ASN A 317 12.24 -17.97 19.04
N THR A 318 11.41 -18.44 18.12
CA THR A 318 10.01 -18.04 17.97
C THR A 318 9.06 -18.58 19.02
N ASN A 319 9.48 -19.60 19.79
CA ASN A 319 8.73 -20.11 20.94
C ASN A 319 8.89 -19.24 22.21
N SER A 320 9.54 -18.09 22.10
CA SER A 320 9.72 -17.20 23.22
C SER A 320 8.56 -16.20 23.32
N SER A 321 8.13 -15.90 24.56
CA SER A 321 7.15 -14.82 24.82
C SER A 321 7.66 -13.41 24.45
N PHE A 322 8.86 -13.30 23.91
CA PHE A 322 9.53 -12.03 23.58
C PHE A 322 9.34 -11.60 22.14
N VAL A 323 8.82 -12.46 21.28
CA VAL A 323 8.62 -12.17 19.85
C VAL A 323 7.18 -12.46 19.44
N LYS A 324 6.65 -11.67 18.51
CA LYS A 324 5.35 -11.87 17.88
C LYS A 324 5.39 -11.39 16.43
N ILE A 325 4.46 -11.88 15.62
CA ILE A 325 4.18 -11.32 14.30
C ILE A 325 3.44 -10.00 14.47
N ASP A 326 3.83 -8.98 13.72
CA ASP A 326 3.12 -7.70 13.72
C ASP A 326 1.68 -7.93 13.20
N PRO A 327 0.66 -7.50 13.97
CA PRO A 327 -0.73 -7.65 13.54
C PRO A 327 -1.11 -6.82 12.30
N ALA A 328 -0.28 -5.86 11.88
CA ALA A 328 -0.50 -5.08 10.67
C ALA A 328 -0.08 -5.81 9.38
N GLY A 329 0.69 -6.92 9.50
CA GLY A 329 1.19 -7.66 8.36
C GLY A 329 0.11 -8.45 7.62
N ASN A 330 0.09 -8.34 6.28
CA ASN A 330 -0.89 -9.00 5.42
C ASN A 330 -0.23 -9.64 4.21
N ILE A 331 -0.93 -10.59 3.61
CA ILE A 331 -0.67 -11.09 2.27
C ILE A 331 -1.96 -11.11 1.45
N VAL A 332 -1.84 -10.92 0.13
CA VAL A 332 -2.95 -11.01 -0.81
C VAL A 332 -2.81 -12.25 -1.68
N LEU A 333 -3.84 -13.09 -1.74
CA LEU A 333 -3.83 -14.34 -2.51
C LEU A 333 -5.06 -14.44 -3.40
N PRO A 334 -4.98 -15.20 -4.51
CA PRO A 334 -6.18 -15.62 -5.23
C PRO A 334 -7.15 -16.33 -4.27
N LYS A 335 -8.46 -16.08 -4.41
CA LYS A 335 -9.50 -16.74 -3.59
C LYS A 335 -9.52 -18.27 -3.70
N SER A 336 -8.91 -18.80 -4.75
CA SER A 336 -8.73 -20.25 -4.94
C SER A 336 -7.58 -20.85 -4.13
N ALA A 337 -6.73 -20.01 -3.52
CA ALA A 337 -5.56 -20.42 -2.75
C ALA A 337 -5.84 -20.36 -1.25
N GLU A 338 -5.22 -21.30 -0.52
CA GLU A 338 -5.20 -21.29 0.94
C GLU A 338 -3.94 -20.56 1.44
N PHE A 339 -4.02 -19.89 2.59
CA PHE A 339 -2.87 -19.19 3.19
C PHE A 339 -1.61 -20.07 3.30
N SER A 340 -1.80 -21.35 3.67
CA SER A 340 -0.72 -22.32 3.84
C SER A 340 0.03 -22.66 2.55
N GLU A 341 -0.51 -22.32 1.38
CA GLU A 341 0.14 -22.57 0.09
C GLU A 341 1.16 -21.48 -0.26
N ALA A 342 1.07 -20.29 0.36
CA ALA A 342 2.07 -19.24 0.22
C ALA A 342 3.38 -19.67 0.89
N ALA A 343 4.49 -19.55 0.16
CA ALA A 343 5.82 -19.94 0.62
C ALA A 343 6.46 -18.80 1.43
N PRO A 344 6.70 -18.99 2.76
CA PRO A 344 7.34 -17.97 3.58
C PRO A 344 8.86 -17.99 3.41
N ALA A 345 9.48 -16.82 3.52
CA ALA A 345 10.92 -16.66 3.68
C ALA A 345 11.17 -15.60 4.76
N VAL A 346 12.04 -15.95 5.73
CA VAL A 346 12.46 -15.01 6.79
C VAL A 346 13.72 -14.29 6.35
N SER A 347 13.72 -12.96 6.48
CA SER A 347 14.86 -12.09 6.24
C SER A 347 15.18 -11.27 7.48
N TYR A 348 16.46 -10.94 7.65
CA TYR A 348 16.97 -10.04 8.69
C TYR A 348 17.38 -8.68 8.14
N ASP A 349 16.97 -8.39 6.91
CA ASP A 349 17.15 -7.09 6.30
C ASP A 349 16.16 -6.06 6.90
N ASN A 350 16.56 -4.79 6.98
CA ASN A 350 15.73 -3.70 7.51
C ASN A 350 15.24 -3.90 8.94
N THR A 351 16.05 -4.50 9.80
CA THR A 351 15.76 -4.64 11.22
C THR A 351 15.98 -3.33 11.98
N SER A 352 15.27 -3.16 13.10
CA SER A 352 15.41 -2.06 14.05
C SER A 352 15.36 -2.60 15.48
N ASP A 353 15.40 -1.72 16.48
CA ASP A 353 15.27 -2.14 17.88
C ASP A 353 13.95 -2.88 18.17
N ASP A 354 12.89 -2.54 17.43
CA ASP A 354 11.56 -3.14 17.57
C ASP A 354 11.27 -4.23 16.51
N VAL A 355 11.86 -4.15 15.32
CA VAL A 355 11.71 -5.11 14.22
C VAL A 355 12.90 -6.05 14.18
N LEU A 356 12.68 -7.30 14.56
CA LEU A 356 13.73 -8.32 14.72
C LEU A 356 14.01 -9.09 13.42
N ALA A 357 13.01 -9.28 12.59
CA ALA A 357 13.06 -9.92 11.28
C ALA A 357 11.81 -9.60 10.45
N ASN A 358 11.82 -9.95 9.18
CA ASN A 358 10.67 -9.83 8.28
C ASN A 358 10.31 -11.20 7.72
N ILE A 359 9.02 -11.51 7.59
CA ILE A 359 8.53 -12.66 6.84
C ILE A 359 7.96 -12.14 5.53
N ARG A 360 8.47 -12.63 4.40
CA ARG A 360 7.93 -12.38 3.08
C ARG A 360 7.34 -13.65 2.50
N TYR A 361 6.27 -13.51 1.75
CA TYR A 361 5.57 -14.63 1.15
C TYR A 361 5.57 -14.53 -0.36
N THR A 362 5.76 -15.67 -1.01
CA THR A 362 5.60 -15.80 -2.45
C THR A 362 4.53 -16.84 -2.78
N PHE A 363 3.75 -16.59 -3.83
CA PHE A 363 2.77 -17.53 -4.38
C PHE A 363 2.77 -17.42 -5.90
N ALA A 364 2.85 -18.57 -6.59
CA ALA A 364 2.90 -18.65 -8.06
C ALA A 364 3.98 -17.72 -8.71
N GLY A 365 5.08 -17.47 -7.99
CA GLY A 365 6.18 -16.60 -8.44
C GLY A 365 5.97 -15.11 -8.18
N HIS A 366 4.87 -14.70 -7.56
CA HIS A 366 4.59 -13.32 -7.15
C HIS A 366 4.96 -13.10 -5.68
N ASP A 367 5.50 -11.92 -5.35
CA ASP A 367 5.55 -11.43 -3.97
C ASP A 367 4.13 -11.01 -3.57
N VAL A 368 3.62 -11.62 -2.53
CA VAL A 368 2.22 -11.42 -2.10
C VAL A 368 2.10 -10.68 -0.78
N GLY A 369 3.20 -10.15 -0.26
CA GLY A 369 3.24 -9.38 0.98
C GLY A 369 3.96 -10.09 2.12
N GLY A 370 3.68 -9.69 3.35
CA GLY A 370 4.38 -10.24 4.52
C GLY A 370 4.04 -9.55 5.83
N ALA A 371 4.86 -9.81 6.83
CA ALA A 371 4.75 -9.23 8.15
C ALA A 371 6.12 -9.06 8.79
N ASP A 372 6.23 -8.14 9.72
CA ASP A 372 7.39 -8.01 10.58
C ASP A 372 7.29 -8.98 11.77
N ILE A 373 8.41 -9.47 12.24
CA ILE A 373 8.55 -10.13 13.53
C ILE A 373 9.08 -9.08 14.50
N VAL A 374 8.26 -8.73 15.47
CA VAL A 374 8.55 -7.62 16.39
C VAL A 374 8.76 -8.09 17.81
N SER A 375 9.50 -7.29 18.60
CA SER A 375 9.64 -7.50 20.04
C SER A 375 8.32 -7.23 20.76
N THR A 376 7.98 -8.08 21.74
CA THR A 376 6.83 -7.85 22.62
C THR A 376 7.05 -6.76 23.67
N GLY A 377 8.28 -6.25 23.79
CA GLY A 377 8.66 -5.29 24.83
C GLY A 377 8.77 -5.90 26.25
N VAL A 378 8.54 -7.21 26.40
CA VAL A 378 8.76 -7.91 27.66
C VAL A 378 10.26 -7.93 27.93
N LYS A 379 10.72 -7.24 28.99
CA LYS A 379 12.12 -7.30 29.41
C LYS A 379 12.35 -8.65 30.07
N ALA A 380 13.39 -9.38 29.62
CA ALA A 380 13.88 -10.52 30.37
C ALA A 380 14.23 -10.06 31.79
N ASP A 381 13.81 -10.82 32.80
CA ASP A 381 14.29 -10.59 34.15
C ASP A 381 15.81 -10.62 34.13
N THR A 382 16.44 -9.48 34.44
CA THR A 382 17.88 -9.44 34.55
C THR A 382 18.27 -10.30 35.76
N PHE A 383 18.84 -11.47 35.48
CA PHE A 383 19.49 -12.29 36.51
C PHE A 383 20.64 -11.45 37.05
N SER A 384 20.43 -10.87 38.23
CA SER A 384 21.52 -10.27 39.03
C SER A 384 22.31 -11.39 39.65
N PHE A 385 23.57 -11.56 39.26
CA PHE A 385 24.52 -12.47 39.87
C PHE A 385 25.02 -11.99 41.26
N ASP A 386 24.47 -10.89 41.79
CA ASP A 386 24.93 -10.24 43.02
C ASP A 386 24.45 -10.90 44.34
N ASN A 387 23.79 -12.06 44.25
CA ASN A 387 23.32 -12.78 45.48
C ASN A 387 24.08 -14.07 45.79
N VAL A 388 25.36 -14.16 45.45
CA VAL A 388 26.22 -15.17 46.08
C VAL A 388 26.69 -14.60 47.43
N LYS A 389 25.95 -14.89 48.51
CA LYS A 389 26.45 -14.68 49.88
C LYS A 389 27.68 -15.56 50.07
N GLU A 390 28.83 -14.94 50.24
CA GLU A 390 30.01 -15.59 50.83
C GLU A 390 29.62 -16.07 52.24
N GLU A 391 29.55 -17.38 52.47
CA GLU A 391 29.53 -17.98 53.80
C GLU A 391 30.89 -17.71 54.43
N GLU A 392 30.93 -16.77 55.38
CA GLU A 392 32.09 -16.59 56.27
C GLU A 392 32.30 -17.86 57.09
N THR A 393 33.34 -18.63 56.78
CA THR A 393 33.86 -19.67 57.63
C THR A 393 34.48 -19.06 58.90
N SER A 394 33.73 -19.08 60.00
CA SER A 394 34.27 -18.74 61.36
C SER A 394 35.20 -19.84 61.77
N THR A 395 36.50 -19.59 61.73
CA THR A 395 37.56 -20.33 62.43
C THR A 395 37.56 -19.98 63.91
N GLU A 396 37.02 -20.84 64.77
CA GLU A 396 37.22 -20.81 66.22
C GLU A 396 38.68 -21.06 66.55
N THR A 397 39.34 -20.00 67.07
CA THR A 397 40.65 -20.12 67.66
C THR A 397 40.51 -20.51 69.15
N ALA A 398 40.81 -21.76 69.47
CA ALA A 398 40.92 -22.24 70.86
C ALA A 398 42.13 -21.61 71.56
N THR A 399 41.91 -20.79 72.56
CA THR A 399 42.90 -20.24 73.37
C THR A 399 43.06 -21.14 74.60
N THR A 400 44.20 -21.85 74.70
CA THR A 400 44.59 -22.64 75.80
C THR A 400 45.21 -21.67 76.86
N THR A 401 44.61 -21.55 78.04
CA THR A 401 45.24 -20.92 79.23
C THR A 401 45.72 -21.99 80.13
N LYS A 402 47.04 -22.00 80.34
CA LYS A 402 47.69 -22.71 81.45
C LYS A 402 47.77 -21.75 82.61
N HIS A 403 47.18 -22.05 83.67
CA HIS A 403 47.58 -22.23 85.06
C HIS A 403 46.43 -22.47 85.95
#